data_9b838cff873ec08cbaf9ff9e22392a45
#
_entry.id   9b838cff873ec08cbaf9ff9e22392a45
#
_cell.length_a   1.000
_cell.length_b   1.000
_cell.length_c   1.000
_cell.angle_alpha   90.00
_cell.angle_beta   90.00
_cell.angle_gamma   90.00
#
_symmetry.space_group_name_H-M   'P 1'
#
loop_
_entity.id
_entity.type
_entity.pdbx_description
1 polymer ?
#
loop_
_entity_poly.entity_id
_entity_poly.type
_entity_poly.pdbx_seq_one_letter_code
_entity_poly.pdbx_strand_id
1 'polypeptide(L)'
;MYLKKEQVIKVTGKRLEYRSTGRTEIIGNHTDHQSGCVIAAAIDRYVTAEVIPGEDGRVTLAQDGFREISFDLSDTQIREEEKGTSASLARGVVAYLKDHGFNLHGFKARVTSQVPPGSGISSSAAYEVLLGRILTDLSDQGSADPVTLALAGLFAEKEYYGKPSGMMDQMAIANGGFTYMDFGTSDPEQPEIESLEFNPEDYGYKLCLVRTGGSHADLTHEYAAIPYEMGRVAAYFGERVLRAVKPEDFYAAVPALRSQAGDRAVLRAAHYFDENKRVQELRAAIKRKDMDQYLKIIRASGHSSYELLQNICPSDAVSDQSMAVALMVSNRILNGAGASRVHGGGFAGTIQSYVPSDLISDYKEEMEKVFGEGACQFVSITY
;
A
#
# COMPACT_ATOMS: atom_id res chain seq x y z
N MET A 1 14.87 14.83 -15.22
CA MET A 1 15.21 16.01 -14.39
C MET A 1 14.23 15.95 -13.22
N TYR A 2 14.62 15.28 -12.14
CA TYR A 2 13.74 14.95 -11.02
C TYR A 2 13.37 16.21 -10.23
N LEU A 3 12.08 16.38 -9.98
CA LEU A 3 11.51 17.47 -9.18
C LEU A 3 11.95 17.34 -7.71
N LYS A 4 13.02 18.03 -7.36
CA LYS A 4 13.57 18.16 -5.99
C LYS A 4 12.90 19.31 -5.21
N LYS A 5 11.56 19.43 -5.15
CA LYS A 5 11.04 20.71 -4.61
C LYS A 5 9.90 20.70 -3.61
N GLU A 6 9.47 19.58 -3.02
CA GLU A 6 8.34 19.68 -2.05
C GLU A 6 8.46 18.88 -0.75
N GLN A 7 9.66 18.50 -0.34
CA GLN A 7 9.84 17.69 0.88
C GLN A 7 9.90 18.53 2.17
N VAL A 8 10.44 19.75 2.07
CA VAL A 8 10.45 20.74 3.19
C VAL A 8 9.49 21.87 2.87
N ILE A 9 8.39 21.98 3.62
CA ILE A 9 7.30 22.90 3.28
C ILE A 9 7.54 24.31 3.79
N LYS A 10 8.18 24.49 4.95
CA LYS A 10 8.48 25.82 5.53
C LYS A 10 9.71 25.78 6.44
N VAL A 11 10.54 26.79 6.33
CA VAL A 11 11.54 27.14 7.33
C VAL A 11 11.05 28.38 8.08
N THR A 12 10.58 28.20 9.32
CA THR A 12 10.27 29.32 10.21
C THR A 12 11.24 29.32 11.40
N GLY A 13 12.34 30.04 11.29
CA GLY A 13 13.39 30.06 12.31
C GLY A 13 14.16 28.72 12.37
N LYS A 14 14.21 28.09 13.55
CA LYS A 14 14.88 26.79 13.78
C LYS A 14 14.00 25.55 13.52
N ARG A 15 12.77 25.71 13.02
CA ARG A 15 11.82 24.59 12.79
C ARG A 15 11.72 24.26 11.32
N LEU A 16 11.79 22.97 11.01
CA LEU A 16 11.58 22.40 9.68
C LEU A 16 10.25 21.65 9.67
N GLU A 17 9.55 21.68 8.56
CA GLU A 17 8.30 20.92 8.38
C GLU A 17 8.49 19.87 7.30
N TYR A 18 8.19 18.61 7.64
CA TYR A 18 8.24 17.46 6.74
C TYR A 18 6.86 16.85 6.59
N ARG A 19 6.61 16.25 5.44
CA ARG A 19 5.41 15.46 5.21
C ARG A 19 5.70 14.17 4.44
N SER A 20 4.90 13.15 4.69
CA SER A 20 4.81 11.92 3.94
C SER A 20 3.35 11.63 3.64
N THR A 21 3.07 10.98 2.53
CA THR A 21 1.70 10.70 2.07
C THR A 21 1.22 9.35 2.58
N GLY A 22 -0.09 9.10 2.54
CA GLY A 22 -0.62 7.75 2.46
C GLY A 22 -0.55 7.24 1.02
N ARG A 23 -0.93 5.98 0.81
CA ARG A 23 -1.00 5.36 -0.52
C ARG A 23 -2.33 4.65 -0.76
N THR A 24 -2.66 4.44 -2.03
CA THR A 24 -3.72 3.55 -2.47
C THR A 24 -3.15 2.52 -3.46
N GLU A 25 -3.56 1.27 -3.33
CA GLU A 25 -3.28 0.25 -4.34
C GLU A 25 -4.23 0.47 -5.52
N ILE A 26 -3.70 0.62 -6.72
CA ILE A 26 -4.50 0.82 -7.93
C ILE A 26 -4.89 -0.55 -8.53
N ILE A 27 -3.91 -1.44 -8.70
CA ILE A 27 -4.08 -2.77 -9.29
C ILE A 27 -2.89 -3.67 -8.91
N GLY A 28 -3.07 -4.99 -8.98
CA GLY A 28 -2.05 -5.97 -8.63
C GLY A 28 -2.33 -6.63 -7.28
N ASN A 29 -3.61 -6.77 -6.95
CA ASN A 29 -4.06 -7.29 -5.66
C ASN A 29 -3.45 -8.66 -5.37
N HIS A 30 -2.63 -8.76 -4.32
CA HIS A 30 -1.95 -9.99 -3.90
C HIS A 30 -1.03 -10.63 -4.95
N THR A 31 -0.42 -9.84 -5.84
CA THR A 31 0.58 -10.36 -6.79
C THR A 31 2.01 -10.23 -6.28
N ASP A 32 2.29 -9.25 -5.43
CA ASP A 32 3.63 -8.89 -4.94
C ASP A 32 4.34 -10.06 -4.22
N HIS A 33 3.65 -10.77 -3.33
CA HIS A 33 4.21 -11.93 -2.61
C HIS A 33 4.47 -13.17 -3.51
N GLN A 34 4.05 -13.13 -4.78
CA GLN A 34 4.36 -14.10 -5.83
C GLN A 34 5.30 -13.51 -6.89
N SER A 35 6.05 -12.48 -6.55
CA SER A 35 6.95 -11.75 -7.43
C SER A 35 6.27 -11.18 -8.68
N GLY A 36 5.02 -10.77 -8.56
CA GLY A 36 4.23 -10.14 -9.61
C GLY A 36 4.45 -8.64 -9.73
N CYS A 37 3.57 -8.01 -10.52
CA CYS A 37 3.59 -6.58 -10.75
C CYS A 37 2.42 -5.90 -10.02
N VAL A 38 2.63 -4.66 -9.58
CA VAL A 38 1.59 -3.83 -8.96
C VAL A 38 1.69 -2.39 -9.49
N ILE A 39 0.58 -1.66 -9.44
CA ILE A 39 0.57 -0.20 -9.53
C ILE A 39 -0.10 0.33 -8.27
N ALA A 40 0.59 1.21 -7.57
CA ALA A 40 0.07 1.94 -6.43
C ALA A 40 0.25 3.44 -6.63
N ALA A 41 -0.43 4.27 -5.84
CA ALA A 41 -0.30 5.71 -5.96
C ALA A 41 -0.30 6.39 -4.59
N ALA A 42 0.51 7.45 -4.47
CA ALA A 42 0.48 8.35 -3.32
C ALA A 42 -0.78 9.22 -3.35
N ILE A 43 -1.37 9.48 -2.18
CA ILE A 43 -2.61 10.24 -2.05
C ILE A 43 -2.46 11.42 -1.08
N ASP A 44 -3.33 12.41 -1.21
CA ASP A 44 -3.39 13.66 -0.41
C ASP A 44 -3.88 13.45 1.04
N ARG A 45 -3.34 12.43 1.70
CA ARG A 45 -3.48 12.18 3.14
C ARG A 45 -2.08 12.11 3.73
N TYR A 46 -1.79 12.95 4.71
CA TYR A 46 -0.43 13.21 5.14
C TYR A 46 -0.19 12.81 6.59
N VAL A 47 1.01 12.31 6.83
CA VAL A 47 1.68 12.34 8.13
C VAL A 47 2.68 13.49 8.07
N THR A 48 2.59 14.44 8.99
CA THR A 48 3.44 15.63 9.03
C THR A 48 4.26 15.68 10.31
N ALA A 49 5.45 16.26 10.23
CA ALA A 49 6.32 16.48 11.39
C ALA A 49 6.88 17.89 11.42
N GLU A 50 6.70 18.58 12.56
CA GLU A 50 7.47 19.77 12.91
C GLU A 50 8.75 19.33 13.61
N VAL A 51 9.90 19.60 13.00
CA VAL A 51 11.21 19.10 13.41
C VAL A 51 12.11 20.21 13.90
N ILE A 52 12.75 20.00 15.03
CA ILE A 52 13.82 20.85 15.57
C ILE A 52 15.09 19.98 15.56
N PRO A 53 16.08 20.28 14.69
CA PRO A 53 17.38 19.60 14.71
C PRO A 53 18.05 19.71 16.08
N GLY A 54 18.70 18.64 16.51
CA GLY A 54 19.41 18.55 17.79
C GLY A 54 20.87 18.09 17.59
N GLU A 55 21.73 18.45 18.51
CA GLU A 55 23.15 18.09 18.50
C GLU A 55 23.46 16.92 19.46
N ASP A 56 22.45 16.44 20.21
CA ASP A 56 22.60 15.48 21.32
C ASP A 56 22.59 13.99 20.87
N GLY A 57 22.57 13.72 19.56
CA GLY A 57 22.52 12.35 19.03
C GLY A 57 21.24 11.57 19.40
N ARG A 58 20.17 12.25 19.79
CA ARG A 58 18.92 11.66 20.27
C ARG A 58 17.75 11.98 19.36
N VAL A 59 16.92 10.98 19.09
CA VAL A 59 15.61 11.14 18.44
C VAL A 59 14.53 11.22 19.51
N THR A 60 13.69 12.25 19.44
CA THR A 60 12.50 12.39 20.29
C THR A 60 11.28 12.67 19.42
N LEU A 61 10.25 11.83 19.53
CA LEU A 61 9.04 11.89 18.72
C LEU A 61 7.82 11.98 19.64
N ALA A 62 7.08 13.06 19.55
CA ALA A 62 5.81 13.25 20.22
C ALA A 62 4.67 13.18 19.19
N GLN A 63 3.68 12.33 19.42
CA GLN A 63 2.50 12.18 18.56
C GLN A 63 1.25 12.18 19.43
N ASP A 64 0.24 12.96 19.05
CA ASP A 64 -1.00 13.08 19.80
C ASP A 64 -1.70 11.71 19.90
N GLY A 65 -2.06 11.31 21.14
CA GLY A 65 -2.68 10.01 21.44
C GLY A 65 -1.71 8.83 21.60
N PHE A 66 -0.41 9.06 21.47
CA PHE A 66 0.63 8.04 21.65
C PHE A 66 1.63 8.46 22.73
N ARG A 67 2.30 7.46 23.31
CA ARG A 67 3.41 7.72 24.24
C ARG A 67 4.57 8.35 23.50
N GLU A 68 5.22 9.37 24.07
CA GLU A 68 6.46 9.94 23.54
C GLU A 68 7.55 8.86 23.41
N ILE A 69 8.21 8.85 22.27
CA ILE A 69 9.33 7.97 21.96
C ILE A 69 10.60 8.79 22.07
N SER A 70 11.60 8.30 22.83
CA SER A 70 12.90 8.95 22.90
C SER A 70 13.99 7.88 23.06
N PHE A 71 14.98 7.90 22.14
CA PHE A 71 16.12 6.99 22.18
C PHE A 71 17.36 7.63 21.54
N ASP A 72 18.52 7.10 21.89
CA ASP A 72 19.82 7.51 21.33
C ASP A 72 20.04 6.84 19.98
N LEU A 73 20.56 7.58 18.99
CA LEU A 73 20.88 7.05 17.66
C LEU A 73 21.90 5.90 17.69
N SER A 74 22.70 5.77 18.75
CA SER A 74 23.59 4.62 18.95
C SER A 74 22.85 3.34 19.39
N ASP A 75 21.64 3.47 19.92
CA ASP A 75 20.85 2.36 20.44
C ASP A 75 19.89 1.80 19.36
N THR A 76 20.44 0.90 18.54
CA THR A 76 19.73 0.25 17.43
C THR A 76 19.35 -1.19 17.71
N GLN A 77 19.38 -1.65 18.97
CA GLN A 77 19.05 -3.03 19.31
C GLN A 77 17.56 -3.31 19.16
N ILE A 78 17.25 -4.50 18.63
CA ILE A 78 15.87 -5.00 18.59
C ILE A 78 15.40 -5.25 20.02
N ARG A 79 14.20 -4.79 20.34
CA ARG A 79 13.56 -4.95 21.66
C ARG A 79 12.23 -5.66 21.51
N GLU A 80 12.11 -6.83 22.08
CA GLU A 80 10.91 -7.65 21.99
C GLU A 80 9.66 -6.92 22.53
N GLU A 81 9.84 -6.12 23.60
CA GLU A 81 8.77 -5.32 24.20
C GLU A 81 8.31 -4.14 23.36
N GLU A 82 9.09 -3.74 22.34
CA GLU A 82 8.73 -2.68 21.39
C GLU A 82 8.04 -3.22 20.13
N LYS A 83 8.05 -4.53 19.88
CA LYS A 83 7.39 -5.11 18.70
C LYS A 83 5.94 -4.68 18.58
N GLY A 84 5.51 -4.37 17.37
CA GLY A 84 4.16 -3.86 17.11
C GLY A 84 3.95 -2.38 17.47
N THR A 85 5.00 -1.62 17.79
CA THR A 85 4.89 -0.21 18.18
C THR A 85 5.61 0.75 17.22
N SER A 86 5.24 2.03 17.25
CA SER A 86 5.94 3.07 16.48
C SER A 86 7.41 3.24 16.91
N ALA A 87 7.76 2.86 18.13
CA ALA A 87 9.14 2.92 18.62
C ALA A 87 10.04 1.93 17.87
N SER A 88 9.56 0.70 17.66
CA SER A 88 10.30 -0.30 16.89
C SER A 88 10.51 0.14 15.44
N LEU A 89 9.48 0.71 14.79
CA LEU A 89 9.61 1.24 13.43
C LEU A 89 10.68 2.35 13.36
N ALA A 90 10.63 3.32 14.30
CA ALA A 90 11.61 4.41 14.33
C ALA A 90 13.04 3.89 14.51
N ARG A 91 13.24 2.93 15.42
CA ARG A 91 14.54 2.30 15.67
C ARG A 91 15.04 1.51 14.47
N GLY A 92 14.16 0.79 13.79
CA GLY A 92 14.49 0.02 12.59
C GLY A 92 14.94 0.91 11.42
N VAL A 93 14.25 2.04 11.18
CA VAL A 93 14.66 3.02 10.16
C VAL A 93 16.04 3.60 10.48
N VAL A 94 16.30 3.97 11.74
CA VAL A 94 17.62 4.44 12.18
C VAL A 94 18.70 3.37 11.96
N ALA A 95 18.43 2.12 12.34
CA ALA A 95 19.37 1.02 12.19
C ALA A 95 19.77 0.82 10.72
N TYR A 96 18.75 0.70 9.84
CA TYR A 96 18.99 0.52 8.41
C TYR A 96 19.87 1.63 7.82
N LEU A 97 19.51 2.89 8.05
CA LEU A 97 20.22 4.03 7.49
C LEU A 97 21.68 4.10 7.98
N LYS A 98 21.92 3.80 9.26
CA LYS A 98 23.30 3.74 9.80
C LYS A 98 24.12 2.64 9.14
N ASP A 99 23.56 1.44 8.99
CA ASP A 99 24.21 0.30 8.36
C ASP A 99 24.53 0.56 6.87
N HIS A 100 23.77 1.50 6.24
CA HIS A 100 23.98 1.94 4.87
C HIS A 100 24.79 3.25 4.76
N GLY A 101 25.52 3.61 5.82
CA GLY A 101 26.55 4.66 5.78
C GLY A 101 26.06 6.09 6.00
N PHE A 102 24.81 6.30 6.46
CA PHE A 102 24.33 7.63 6.82
C PHE A 102 24.87 8.04 8.21
N ASN A 103 25.53 9.19 8.27
CA ASN A 103 25.91 9.83 9.54
C ASN A 103 24.74 10.66 10.06
N LEU A 104 23.92 10.05 10.92
CA LEU A 104 22.65 10.60 11.37
C LEU A 104 22.83 11.59 12.53
N HIS A 105 22.02 12.65 12.52
CA HIS A 105 21.94 13.62 13.60
C HIS A 105 20.61 13.54 14.35
N GLY A 106 20.64 13.87 15.66
CA GLY A 106 19.47 13.86 16.53
C GLY A 106 18.47 14.97 16.16
N PHE A 107 17.22 14.77 16.55
CA PHE A 107 16.16 15.75 16.39
C PHE A 107 15.01 15.54 17.37
N LYS A 108 14.21 16.57 17.54
CA LYS A 108 12.89 16.48 18.21
C LYS A 108 11.81 16.78 17.20
N ALA A 109 10.76 15.97 17.16
CA ALA A 109 9.65 16.19 16.24
C ALA A 109 8.29 16.03 16.94
N ARG A 110 7.34 16.87 16.54
CA ARG A 110 5.92 16.67 16.78
C ARG A 110 5.28 16.12 15.51
N VAL A 111 4.71 14.93 15.60
CA VAL A 111 4.08 14.23 14.48
C VAL A 111 2.56 14.34 14.58
N THR A 112 1.91 14.70 13.47
CA THR A 112 0.45 14.69 13.31
C THR A 112 0.07 13.85 12.10
N SER A 113 -1.11 13.20 12.11
CA SER A 113 -1.48 12.26 11.06
C SER A 113 -2.92 12.44 10.59
N GLN A 114 -3.10 12.54 9.27
CA GLN A 114 -4.37 12.37 8.56
C GLN A 114 -4.54 10.94 8.02
N VAL A 115 -3.59 10.04 8.34
CA VAL A 115 -3.55 8.64 7.94
C VAL A 115 -3.80 7.78 9.18
N PRO A 116 -5.08 7.50 9.55
CA PRO A 116 -5.38 6.76 10.78
C PRO A 116 -4.88 5.32 10.69
N PRO A 117 -4.42 4.71 11.80
CA PRO A 117 -4.13 3.29 11.85
C PRO A 117 -5.35 2.46 11.42
N GLY A 118 -5.12 1.41 10.64
CA GLY A 118 -6.20 0.52 10.15
C GLY A 118 -7.08 1.11 9.05
N SER A 119 -6.76 2.28 8.52
CA SER A 119 -7.54 2.92 7.44
C SER A 119 -7.33 2.32 6.04
N GLY A 120 -6.42 1.35 5.91
CA GLY A 120 -6.07 0.75 4.63
C GLY A 120 -5.13 1.58 3.73
N ILE A 121 -4.74 2.80 4.14
CA ILE A 121 -3.89 3.71 3.36
C ILE A 121 -2.45 3.82 3.88
N SER A 122 -1.98 2.80 4.61
CA SER A 122 -0.60 2.56 5.05
C SER A 122 0.00 3.61 5.99
N SER A 123 -0.57 3.69 7.20
CA SER A 123 -0.05 4.60 8.23
C SER A 123 1.38 4.26 8.69
N SER A 124 1.76 2.98 8.78
CA SER A 124 3.11 2.56 9.15
C SER A 124 4.12 3.02 8.10
N ALA A 125 3.89 2.70 6.83
CA ALA A 125 4.80 3.07 5.74
C ALA A 125 4.92 4.61 5.59
N ALA A 126 3.81 5.35 5.78
CA ALA A 126 3.85 6.82 5.78
C ALA A 126 4.74 7.37 6.91
N TYR A 127 4.67 6.77 8.09
CA TYR A 127 5.50 7.13 9.24
C TYR A 127 6.99 6.78 9.02
N GLU A 128 7.28 5.59 8.50
CA GLU A 128 8.62 5.11 8.20
C GLU A 128 9.32 5.99 7.15
N VAL A 129 8.64 6.27 6.04
CA VAL A 129 9.16 7.14 4.98
C VAL A 129 9.35 8.57 5.49
N LEU A 130 8.44 9.09 6.33
CA LEU A 130 8.61 10.38 6.97
C LEU A 130 9.90 10.44 7.80
N LEU A 131 10.12 9.45 8.65
CA LEU A 131 11.33 9.37 9.48
C LEU A 131 12.59 9.21 8.64
N GLY A 132 12.57 8.36 7.62
CA GLY A 132 13.68 8.20 6.68
C GLY A 132 14.05 9.52 6.02
N ARG A 133 13.07 10.31 5.55
CA ARG A 133 13.29 11.65 4.97
C ARG A 133 13.91 12.60 5.98
N ILE A 134 13.37 12.70 7.19
CA ILE A 134 13.91 13.58 8.24
C ILE A 134 15.37 13.21 8.55
N LEU A 135 15.64 11.94 8.81
CA LEU A 135 16.95 11.45 9.20
C LEU A 135 18.00 11.69 8.11
N THR A 136 17.65 11.39 6.85
CA THR A 136 18.58 11.57 5.73
C THR A 136 18.80 13.03 5.37
N ASP A 137 17.76 13.86 5.37
CA ASP A 137 17.90 15.30 5.10
C ASP A 137 18.76 16.00 6.16
N LEU A 138 18.72 15.53 7.40
CA LEU A 138 19.54 16.06 8.49
C LEU A 138 20.94 15.41 8.55
N SER A 139 21.21 14.34 7.79
CA SER A 139 22.51 13.67 7.77
C SER A 139 23.55 14.43 6.95
N ASP A 140 24.82 14.05 7.11
CA ASP A 140 25.93 14.62 6.34
C ASP A 140 25.87 14.23 4.84
N GLN A 141 25.19 13.14 4.51
CA GLN A 141 25.04 12.63 3.14
C GLN A 141 23.88 13.29 2.38
N GLY A 142 22.93 13.92 3.11
CA GLY A 142 21.72 14.52 2.55
C GLY A 142 20.65 13.50 2.19
N SER A 143 19.60 13.95 1.50
CA SER A 143 18.39 13.19 1.20
C SER A 143 18.67 11.85 0.48
N ALA A 144 18.10 10.77 0.99
CA ALA A 144 18.14 9.48 0.33
C ALA A 144 17.18 9.41 -0.88
N ASP A 145 17.47 8.52 -1.80
CA ASP A 145 16.57 8.18 -2.91
C ASP A 145 15.35 7.38 -2.44
N PRO A 146 14.27 7.31 -3.26
CA PRO A 146 13.05 6.61 -2.87
C PRO A 146 13.24 5.12 -2.55
N VAL A 147 14.16 4.43 -3.21
CA VAL A 147 14.41 3.01 -2.98
C VAL A 147 15.02 2.80 -1.60
N THR A 148 16.03 3.61 -1.24
CA THR A 148 16.66 3.58 0.09
C THR A 148 15.63 3.85 1.19
N LEU A 149 14.74 4.83 1.01
CA LEU A 149 13.68 5.13 1.97
C LEU A 149 12.68 3.96 2.13
N ALA A 150 12.31 3.35 1.02
CA ALA A 150 11.39 2.20 1.02
C ALA A 150 12.00 0.97 1.68
N LEU A 151 13.27 0.69 1.41
CA LEU A 151 14.01 -0.42 2.03
C LEU A 151 14.21 -0.20 3.53
N ALA A 152 14.48 1.03 3.97
CA ALA A 152 14.58 1.34 5.39
C ALA A 152 13.24 1.08 6.13
N GLY A 153 12.11 1.45 5.53
CA GLY A 153 10.78 1.16 6.07
C GLY A 153 10.47 -0.33 6.08
N LEU A 154 10.73 -1.03 4.97
CA LEU A 154 10.53 -2.48 4.87
C LEU A 154 11.35 -3.25 5.92
N PHE A 155 12.61 -2.88 6.09
CA PHE A 155 13.49 -3.45 7.11
C PHE A 155 12.92 -3.22 8.52
N ALA A 156 12.45 -2.02 8.80
CA ALA A 156 11.86 -1.69 10.09
C ALA A 156 10.57 -2.51 10.37
N GLU A 157 9.70 -2.69 9.37
CA GLU A 157 8.50 -3.53 9.52
C GLU A 157 8.84 -5.02 9.74
N LYS A 158 9.79 -5.57 8.98
CA LYS A 158 10.14 -7.00 9.08
C LYS A 158 10.91 -7.32 10.34
N GLU A 159 12.02 -6.63 10.58
CA GLU A 159 13.01 -7.01 11.61
C GLU A 159 12.64 -6.46 12.99
N TYR A 160 12.10 -5.25 13.06
CA TYR A 160 11.84 -4.56 14.33
C TYR A 160 10.38 -4.65 14.76
N TYR A 161 9.45 -4.43 13.83
CA TYR A 161 8.02 -4.47 14.15
C TYR A 161 7.49 -5.90 14.21
N GLY A 162 8.06 -6.82 13.41
CA GLY A 162 7.68 -8.23 13.34
C GLY A 162 6.50 -8.52 12.41
N LYS A 163 6.29 -7.70 11.38
CA LYS A 163 5.22 -7.87 10.38
C LYS A 163 5.82 -8.33 9.05
N PRO A 164 5.42 -9.50 8.49
CA PRO A 164 5.85 -9.93 7.18
C PRO A 164 5.19 -9.07 6.10
N SER A 165 5.88 -8.03 5.65
CA SER A 165 5.41 -7.05 4.67
C SER A 165 6.15 -7.15 3.34
N GLY A 166 5.51 -6.71 2.24
CA GLY A 166 6.15 -6.37 0.97
C GLY A 166 6.51 -4.88 0.92
N MET A 167 7.27 -4.47 -0.10
CA MET A 167 7.79 -3.11 -0.23
C MET A 167 6.81 -2.14 -0.92
N MET A 168 5.68 -2.61 -1.43
CA MET A 168 4.74 -1.82 -2.23
C MET A 168 4.35 -0.50 -1.55
N ASP A 169 4.03 -0.55 -0.27
CA ASP A 169 3.51 0.58 0.50
C ASP A 169 4.55 1.70 0.63
N GLN A 170 5.73 1.33 1.11
CA GLN A 170 6.83 2.26 1.32
C GLN A 170 7.30 2.85 0.00
N MET A 171 7.40 2.02 -1.06
CA MET A 171 7.83 2.48 -2.38
C MET A 171 6.84 3.46 -3.01
N ALA A 172 5.53 3.17 -2.96
CA ALA A 172 4.51 4.07 -3.48
C ALA A 172 4.54 5.44 -2.80
N ILE A 173 4.76 5.46 -1.48
CA ILE A 173 4.85 6.69 -0.67
C ILE A 173 6.16 7.44 -0.93
N ALA A 174 7.27 6.72 -1.00
CA ALA A 174 8.59 7.33 -1.20
C ALA A 174 8.73 7.94 -2.60
N ASN A 175 8.21 7.27 -3.63
CA ASN A 175 8.30 7.71 -5.02
C ASN A 175 7.26 8.80 -5.38
N GLY A 176 6.06 8.74 -4.80
CA GLY A 176 4.96 9.65 -5.13
C GLY A 176 4.26 9.33 -6.46
N GLY A 177 3.12 9.98 -6.73
CA GLY A 177 2.35 9.78 -7.95
C GLY A 177 1.91 8.34 -8.16
N PHE A 178 1.66 7.96 -9.41
CA PHE A 178 1.47 6.56 -9.79
C PHE A 178 2.82 5.87 -9.94
N THR A 179 3.00 4.77 -9.23
CA THR A 179 4.23 3.97 -9.25
C THR A 179 3.92 2.55 -9.72
N TYR A 180 4.47 2.15 -10.84
CA TYR A 180 4.53 0.76 -11.28
C TYR A 180 5.73 0.08 -10.62
N MET A 181 5.53 -1.13 -10.15
CA MET A 181 6.56 -1.97 -9.54
C MET A 181 6.49 -3.38 -10.11
N ASP A 182 7.62 -3.96 -10.54
CA ASP A 182 7.76 -5.36 -10.93
C ASP A 182 8.73 -6.05 -9.96
N PHE A 183 8.21 -6.98 -9.16
CA PHE A 183 8.98 -7.76 -8.19
C PHE A 183 9.58 -9.04 -8.80
N GLY A 184 9.44 -9.25 -10.11
CA GLY A 184 9.99 -10.40 -10.83
C GLY A 184 11.47 -10.28 -11.19
N THR A 185 12.20 -9.36 -10.58
CA THR A 185 13.64 -9.20 -10.72
C THR A 185 14.42 -10.30 -9.99
N SER A 186 15.72 -10.42 -10.27
CA SER A 186 16.61 -11.38 -9.59
C SER A 186 16.76 -11.09 -8.09
N ASP A 187 16.54 -9.84 -7.68
CA ASP A 187 16.55 -9.37 -6.31
C ASP A 187 15.18 -8.77 -5.97
N PRO A 188 14.33 -9.45 -5.18
CA PRO A 188 13.01 -8.95 -4.81
C PRO A 188 13.03 -7.63 -4.00
N GLU A 189 14.18 -7.26 -3.42
CA GLU A 189 14.38 -6.00 -2.72
C GLU A 189 14.75 -4.85 -3.68
N GLN A 190 15.00 -5.16 -4.95
CA GLN A 190 15.26 -4.19 -6.02
C GLN A 190 14.30 -4.40 -7.19
N PRO A 191 13.00 -4.14 -7.02
CA PRO A 191 12.02 -4.23 -8.10
C PRO A 191 12.32 -3.22 -9.21
N GLU A 192 11.85 -3.50 -10.43
CA GLU A 192 11.79 -2.48 -11.47
C GLU A 192 10.74 -1.42 -11.09
N ILE A 193 11.13 -0.16 -11.00
CA ILE A 193 10.27 0.96 -10.61
C ILE A 193 10.09 1.90 -11.80
N GLU A 194 8.84 2.26 -12.09
CA GLU A 194 8.51 3.29 -13.08
C GLU A 194 7.47 4.27 -12.52
N SER A 195 7.80 5.57 -12.56
CA SER A 195 6.82 6.64 -12.28
C SER A 195 5.94 6.84 -13.52
N LEU A 196 4.62 6.83 -13.31
CA LEU A 196 3.63 6.99 -14.38
C LEU A 196 2.91 8.33 -14.21
N GLU A 197 2.84 9.12 -15.27
CA GLU A 197 2.13 10.42 -15.29
C GLU A 197 0.66 10.21 -15.66
N PHE A 198 -0.22 10.21 -14.67
CA PHE A 198 -1.66 10.04 -14.86
C PHE A 198 -2.45 10.60 -13.68
N ASN A 199 -3.51 11.34 -13.96
CA ASN A 199 -4.44 11.79 -12.92
C ASN A 199 -5.89 11.54 -13.39
N PRO A 200 -6.67 10.67 -12.73
CA PRO A 200 -8.08 10.44 -13.08
C PRO A 200 -8.93 11.71 -13.07
N GLU A 201 -8.54 12.73 -12.27
CA GLU A 201 -9.27 14.00 -12.21
C GLU A 201 -9.21 14.79 -13.53
N ASP A 202 -8.14 14.64 -14.31
CA ASP A 202 -8.02 15.27 -15.63
C ASP A 202 -9.05 14.72 -16.63
N TYR A 203 -9.65 13.59 -16.33
CA TYR A 203 -10.69 12.90 -17.11
C TYR A 203 -12.07 12.96 -16.47
N GLY A 204 -12.24 13.80 -15.43
CA GLY A 204 -13.51 13.97 -14.75
C GLY A 204 -13.88 12.88 -13.75
N TYR A 205 -12.91 12.16 -13.20
CA TYR A 205 -13.12 11.13 -12.18
C TYR A 205 -12.41 11.47 -10.87
N LYS A 206 -13.12 11.29 -9.76
CA LYS A 206 -12.56 11.42 -8.42
C LYS A 206 -12.39 10.03 -7.78
N LEU A 207 -11.26 9.80 -7.14
CA LEU A 207 -11.03 8.58 -6.38
C LEU A 207 -11.73 8.68 -5.03
N CYS A 208 -12.54 7.70 -4.69
CA CYS A 208 -13.21 7.56 -3.40
C CYS A 208 -12.81 6.27 -2.72
N LEU A 209 -12.34 6.36 -1.49
CA LEU A 209 -12.14 5.24 -0.58
C LEU A 209 -13.34 5.18 0.37
N VAL A 210 -14.09 4.08 0.34
CA VAL A 210 -15.29 3.91 1.16
C VAL A 210 -15.01 2.91 2.27
N ARG A 211 -15.06 3.39 3.52
CA ARG A 211 -14.95 2.52 4.69
C ARG A 211 -16.24 1.77 4.93
N THR A 212 -16.16 0.43 4.99
CA THR A 212 -17.35 -0.42 5.10
C THR A 212 -17.68 -0.83 6.52
N GLY A 213 -16.85 -0.44 7.50
CA GLY A 213 -17.06 -0.72 8.92
C GLY A 213 -16.66 -2.12 9.39
N GLY A 214 -16.21 -3.00 8.51
CA GLY A 214 -15.71 -4.31 8.89
C GLY A 214 -14.43 -4.24 9.73
N SER A 215 -14.27 -5.20 10.67
CA SER A 215 -13.09 -5.31 11.52
C SER A 215 -12.01 -6.17 10.87
N HIS A 216 -10.74 -5.72 10.94
CA HIS A 216 -9.58 -6.54 10.59
C HIS A 216 -9.09 -7.44 11.73
N ALA A 217 -9.75 -7.39 12.90
CA ALA A 217 -9.39 -8.23 14.03
C ALA A 217 -9.57 -9.70 13.66
N ASP A 218 -8.58 -10.52 14.03
CA ASP A 218 -8.57 -11.97 13.84
C ASP A 218 -8.54 -12.49 12.37
N LEU A 219 -8.28 -11.62 11.37
CA LEU A 219 -8.22 -12.02 9.96
C LEU A 219 -6.82 -12.45 9.48
N THR A 220 -5.85 -12.55 10.37
CA THR A 220 -4.46 -12.93 10.03
C THR A 220 -4.39 -14.25 9.26
N HIS A 221 -5.24 -15.23 9.62
CA HIS A 221 -5.30 -16.52 8.93
C HIS A 221 -5.78 -16.43 7.49
N GLU A 222 -6.72 -15.52 7.18
CA GLU A 222 -7.22 -15.29 5.83
C GLU A 222 -6.15 -14.65 4.94
N TYR A 223 -5.44 -13.63 5.48
CA TYR A 223 -4.32 -13.03 4.77
C TYR A 223 -3.18 -14.02 4.52
N ALA A 224 -2.83 -14.85 5.51
CA ALA A 224 -1.79 -15.87 5.37
C ALA A 224 -2.18 -17.00 4.41
N ALA A 225 -3.47 -17.30 4.27
CA ALA A 225 -3.96 -18.35 3.37
C ALA A 225 -3.70 -18.01 1.88
N ILE A 226 -3.71 -16.74 1.48
CA ILE A 226 -3.53 -16.36 0.08
C ILE A 226 -2.13 -16.75 -0.42
N PRO A 227 -1.03 -16.22 0.15
CA PRO A 227 0.32 -16.60 -0.30
C PRO A 227 0.60 -18.08 -0.10
N TYR A 228 0.09 -18.69 0.96
CA TYR A 228 0.25 -20.13 1.20
C TYR A 228 -0.37 -20.98 0.08
N GLU A 229 -1.61 -20.70 -0.30
CA GLU A 229 -2.30 -21.45 -1.34
C GLU A 229 -1.69 -21.24 -2.72
N MET A 230 -1.31 -20.00 -3.07
CA MET A 230 -0.57 -19.71 -4.30
C MET A 230 0.79 -20.43 -4.32
N GLY A 231 1.50 -20.45 -3.18
CA GLY A 231 2.76 -21.18 -3.04
C GLY A 231 2.62 -22.69 -3.22
N ARG A 232 1.50 -23.30 -2.80
CA ARG A 232 1.21 -24.72 -3.07
C ARG A 232 1.09 -25.01 -4.57
N VAL A 233 0.49 -24.10 -5.32
CA VAL A 233 0.40 -24.23 -6.78
C VAL A 233 1.78 -24.08 -7.41
N ALA A 234 2.58 -23.09 -7.00
CA ALA A 234 3.95 -22.95 -7.49
C ALA A 234 4.81 -24.20 -7.19
N ALA A 235 4.71 -24.75 -5.98
CA ALA A 235 5.43 -25.95 -5.55
C ALA A 235 5.09 -27.20 -6.37
N TYR A 236 3.86 -27.30 -6.92
CA TYR A 236 3.51 -28.39 -7.86
C TYR A 236 4.43 -28.42 -9.10
N PHE A 237 4.90 -27.24 -9.54
CA PHE A 237 5.83 -27.10 -10.66
C PHE A 237 7.31 -27.10 -10.22
N GLY A 238 7.60 -27.32 -8.94
CA GLY A 238 8.95 -27.25 -8.39
C GLY A 238 9.45 -25.80 -8.17
N GLU A 239 8.54 -24.82 -8.22
CA GLU A 239 8.85 -23.41 -8.11
C GLU A 239 8.49 -22.83 -6.73
N ARG A 240 9.13 -21.72 -6.35
CA ARG A 240 8.88 -21.03 -5.08
C ARG A 240 7.73 -20.03 -5.18
N VAL A 241 7.54 -19.43 -6.35
CA VAL A 241 6.55 -18.38 -6.64
C VAL A 241 5.91 -18.61 -8.00
N LEU A 242 4.69 -18.13 -8.19
CA LEU A 242 3.95 -18.28 -9.46
C LEU A 242 4.60 -17.53 -10.64
N ARG A 243 5.45 -16.51 -10.36
CA ARG A 243 6.20 -15.80 -11.40
C ARG A 243 7.06 -16.72 -12.27
N ALA A 244 7.60 -17.79 -11.69
CA ALA A 244 8.45 -18.77 -12.39
C ALA A 244 7.65 -19.81 -13.18
N VAL A 245 6.32 -19.88 -12.97
CA VAL A 245 5.44 -20.82 -13.67
C VAL A 245 4.86 -20.17 -14.92
N LYS A 246 4.90 -20.89 -16.05
CA LYS A 246 4.25 -20.41 -17.28
C LYS A 246 2.75 -20.55 -17.19
N PRO A 247 1.96 -19.53 -17.57
CA PRO A 247 0.50 -19.59 -17.53
C PRO A 247 -0.07 -20.81 -18.27
N GLU A 248 0.51 -21.17 -19.44
CA GLU A 248 0.06 -22.31 -20.25
C GLU A 248 0.19 -23.64 -19.50
N ASP A 249 1.32 -23.84 -18.77
CA ASP A 249 1.57 -25.02 -17.98
C ASP A 249 0.61 -25.10 -16.81
N PHE A 250 0.34 -23.97 -16.13
CA PHE A 250 -0.66 -23.88 -15.08
C PHE A 250 -2.05 -24.30 -15.57
N TYR A 251 -2.55 -23.70 -16.67
CA TYR A 251 -3.90 -24.01 -17.16
C TYR A 251 -4.01 -25.45 -17.65
N ALA A 252 -2.97 -26.03 -18.24
CA ALA A 252 -2.94 -27.44 -18.63
C ALA A 252 -2.99 -28.39 -17.41
N ALA A 253 -2.43 -27.99 -16.27
CA ALA A 253 -2.36 -28.78 -15.05
C ALA A 253 -3.61 -28.64 -14.14
N VAL A 254 -4.57 -27.76 -14.44
CA VAL A 254 -5.76 -27.52 -13.60
C VAL A 254 -6.46 -28.80 -13.13
N PRO A 255 -6.70 -29.84 -13.99
CA PRO A 255 -7.34 -31.07 -13.51
C PRO A 255 -6.56 -31.78 -12.38
N ALA A 256 -5.22 -31.77 -12.44
CA ALA A 256 -4.37 -32.37 -11.41
C ALA A 256 -4.25 -31.45 -10.18
N LEU A 257 -4.11 -30.14 -10.38
CA LEU A 257 -3.99 -29.14 -9.31
C LEU A 257 -5.22 -29.14 -8.40
N ARG A 258 -6.43 -29.32 -8.94
CA ARG A 258 -7.66 -29.41 -8.13
C ARG A 258 -7.57 -30.48 -7.05
N SER A 259 -7.00 -31.65 -7.37
CA SER A 259 -6.87 -32.75 -6.40
C SER A 259 -5.68 -32.56 -5.45
N GLN A 260 -4.61 -31.88 -5.87
CA GLN A 260 -3.37 -31.75 -5.08
C GLN A 260 -3.27 -30.45 -4.27
N ALA A 261 -3.72 -29.33 -4.84
CA ALA A 261 -3.67 -28.02 -4.18
C ALA A 261 -5.05 -27.55 -3.67
N GLY A 262 -6.15 -28.09 -4.22
CA GLY A 262 -7.51 -27.69 -3.91
C GLY A 262 -8.04 -26.57 -4.80
N ASP A 263 -9.37 -26.48 -4.92
CA ASP A 263 -10.05 -25.58 -5.87
C ASP A 263 -9.73 -24.11 -5.59
N ARG A 264 -9.74 -23.67 -4.31
CA ARG A 264 -9.45 -22.26 -3.96
C ARG A 264 -8.02 -21.87 -4.30
N ALA A 265 -7.05 -22.75 -4.11
CA ALA A 265 -5.65 -22.50 -4.49
C ALA A 265 -5.52 -22.32 -6.02
N VAL A 266 -6.24 -23.12 -6.80
CA VAL A 266 -6.29 -23.00 -8.27
C VAL A 266 -6.90 -21.66 -8.68
N LEU A 267 -8.03 -21.26 -8.07
CA LEU A 267 -8.67 -19.97 -8.37
C LEU A 267 -7.76 -18.79 -8.02
N ARG A 268 -7.10 -18.81 -6.86
CA ARG A 268 -6.14 -17.78 -6.45
C ARG A 268 -4.93 -17.68 -7.38
N ALA A 269 -4.42 -18.83 -7.86
CA ALA A 269 -3.35 -18.83 -8.86
C ALA A 269 -3.83 -18.30 -10.22
N ALA A 270 -5.05 -18.63 -10.67
CA ALA A 270 -5.63 -18.04 -11.87
C ALA A 270 -5.78 -16.54 -11.76
N HIS A 271 -6.25 -16.04 -10.58
CA HIS A 271 -6.25 -14.59 -10.31
C HIS A 271 -4.87 -13.98 -10.50
N TYR A 272 -3.82 -14.59 -9.93
CA TYR A 272 -2.45 -14.09 -10.04
C TYR A 272 -2.02 -13.89 -11.50
N PHE A 273 -2.18 -14.91 -12.36
CA PHE A 273 -1.77 -14.82 -13.76
C PHE A 273 -2.55 -13.74 -14.52
N ASP A 274 -3.85 -13.69 -14.32
CA ASP A 274 -4.72 -12.71 -14.97
C ASP A 274 -4.47 -11.28 -14.44
N GLU A 275 -4.26 -11.13 -13.14
CA GLU A 275 -4.01 -9.82 -12.51
C GLU A 275 -2.66 -9.28 -12.93
N ASN A 276 -1.63 -10.11 -12.97
CA ASN A 276 -0.30 -9.71 -13.44
C ASN A 276 -0.33 -9.20 -14.89
N LYS A 277 -1.15 -9.83 -15.75
CA LYS A 277 -1.41 -9.37 -17.11
C LYS A 277 -2.17 -8.03 -17.12
N ARG A 278 -3.22 -7.89 -16.30
CA ARG A 278 -4.01 -6.66 -16.17
C ARG A 278 -3.16 -5.47 -15.71
N VAL A 279 -2.17 -5.69 -14.83
CA VAL A 279 -1.23 -4.64 -14.41
C VAL A 279 -0.45 -4.09 -15.62
N GLN A 280 0.05 -4.96 -16.50
CA GLN A 280 0.75 -4.54 -17.72
C GLN A 280 -0.18 -3.80 -18.70
N GLU A 281 -1.42 -4.29 -18.85
CA GLU A 281 -2.44 -3.63 -19.68
C GLU A 281 -2.80 -2.25 -19.13
N LEU A 282 -2.93 -2.11 -17.79
CA LEU A 282 -3.19 -0.82 -17.17
C LEU A 282 -2.01 0.15 -17.32
N ARG A 283 -0.77 -0.33 -17.11
CA ARG A 283 0.45 0.46 -17.40
C ARG A 283 0.42 1.01 -18.83
N ALA A 284 0.05 0.18 -19.79
CA ALA A 284 -0.07 0.60 -21.20
C ALA A 284 -1.23 1.59 -21.42
N ALA A 285 -2.38 1.40 -20.78
CA ALA A 285 -3.53 2.33 -20.87
C ALA A 285 -3.18 3.71 -20.28
N ILE A 286 -2.50 3.74 -19.13
CA ILE A 286 -1.99 4.95 -18.48
C ILE A 286 -1.05 5.72 -19.44
N LYS A 287 -0.08 5.04 -20.05
CA LYS A 287 0.86 5.65 -21.02
C LYS A 287 0.16 6.23 -22.25
N ARG A 288 -0.96 5.62 -22.66
CA ARG A 288 -1.79 6.13 -23.78
C ARG A 288 -2.83 7.16 -23.34
N LYS A 289 -2.95 7.42 -22.02
CA LYS A 289 -3.98 8.31 -21.44
C LYS A 289 -5.40 7.86 -21.77
N ASP A 290 -5.63 6.53 -21.83
CA ASP A 290 -6.87 5.87 -22.18
C ASP A 290 -7.71 5.56 -20.93
N MET A 291 -8.55 6.52 -20.52
CA MET A 291 -9.38 6.39 -19.31
C MET A 291 -10.46 5.32 -19.44
N ASP A 292 -11.02 5.10 -20.61
CA ASP A 292 -12.04 4.06 -20.82
C ASP A 292 -11.46 2.68 -20.61
N GLN A 293 -10.28 2.41 -21.19
CA GLN A 293 -9.56 1.15 -20.98
C GLN A 293 -9.10 1.02 -19.51
N TYR A 294 -8.66 2.12 -18.89
CA TYR A 294 -8.31 2.16 -17.47
C TYR A 294 -9.48 1.65 -16.60
N LEU A 295 -10.67 2.24 -16.71
CA LEU A 295 -11.85 1.85 -15.92
C LEU A 295 -12.29 0.42 -16.23
N LYS A 296 -12.20 -0.03 -17.48
CA LYS A 296 -12.51 -1.41 -17.86
C LYS A 296 -11.59 -2.40 -17.15
N ILE A 297 -10.29 -2.12 -17.08
CA ILE A 297 -9.31 -2.98 -16.42
C ILE A 297 -9.54 -2.98 -14.90
N ILE A 298 -9.81 -1.81 -14.28
CA ILE A 298 -10.12 -1.71 -12.85
C ILE A 298 -11.35 -2.56 -12.48
N ARG A 299 -12.41 -2.51 -13.28
CA ARG A 299 -13.60 -3.35 -13.08
C ARG A 299 -13.25 -4.84 -13.18
N ALA A 300 -12.46 -5.23 -14.21
CA ALA A 300 -12.04 -6.61 -14.38
C ALA A 300 -11.17 -7.12 -13.21
N SER A 301 -10.29 -6.28 -12.66
CA SER A 301 -9.53 -6.57 -11.45
C SER A 301 -10.46 -6.79 -10.24
N GLY A 302 -11.44 -5.91 -10.07
CA GLY A 302 -12.44 -6.04 -8.98
C GLY A 302 -13.24 -7.35 -9.07
N HIS A 303 -13.69 -7.73 -10.27
CA HIS A 303 -14.37 -9.01 -10.47
C HIS A 303 -13.46 -10.20 -10.19
N SER A 304 -12.20 -10.15 -10.66
CA SER A 304 -11.23 -11.21 -10.39
C SER A 304 -10.89 -11.35 -8.90
N SER A 305 -10.82 -10.25 -8.16
CA SER A 305 -10.67 -10.28 -6.71
C SER A 305 -11.88 -10.94 -6.02
N TYR A 306 -13.08 -10.66 -6.51
CA TYR A 306 -14.32 -11.25 -5.97
C TYR A 306 -14.45 -12.75 -6.29
N GLU A 307 -14.28 -13.11 -7.56
CA GLU A 307 -14.60 -14.42 -8.08
C GLU A 307 -13.47 -15.44 -7.87
N LEU A 308 -12.21 -15.02 -8.08
CA LEU A 308 -11.05 -15.90 -8.11
C LEU A 308 -10.19 -15.79 -6.86
N LEU A 309 -9.79 -14.58 -6.47
CA LEU A 309 -8.99 -14.38 -5.26
C LEU A 309 -9.79 -14.64 -4.00
N GLN A 310 -11.08 -14.29 -4.01
CA GLN A 310 -12.03 -14.49 -2.92
C GLN A 310 -11.58 -13.79 -1.63
N ASN A 311 -11.21 -12.52 -1.74
CA ASN A 311 -10.79 -11.69 -0.61
C ASN A 311 -11.78 -10.55 -0.29
N ILE A 312 -13.06 -10.69 -0.67
CA ILE A 312 -14.09 -9.67 -0.39
C ILE A 312 -14.70 -9.84 1.00
N CYS A 313 -14.81 -11.07 1.47
CA CYS A 313 -15.25 -11.37 2.83
C CYS A 313 -14.48 -12.57 3.38
N PRO A 314 -14.36 -12.70 4.72
CA PRO A 314 -13.79 -13.89 5.34
C PRO A 314 -14.51 -15.17 4.90
N SER A 315 -13.79 -16.28 4.83
CA SER A 315 -14.31 -17.55 4.30
C SER A 315 -15.46 -18.15 5.12
N ASP A 316 -15.57 -17.78 6.39
CA ASP A 316 -16.61 -18.20 7.32
C ASP A 316 -17.71 -17.13 7.54
N ALA A 317 -17.60 -15.96 6.92
CA ALA A 317 -18.57 -14.87 7.09
C ALA A 317 -19.83 -15.13 6.30
N VAL A 318 -20.93 -15.46 7.00
CA VAL A 318 -22.26 -15.67 6.41
C VAL A 318 -23.09 -14.38 6.43
N SER A 319 -23.07 -13.64 7.54
CA SER A 319 -23.94 -12.49 7.76
C SER A 319 -23.22 -11.13 7.67
N ASP A 320 -21.92 -11.08 7.93
CA ASP A 320 -21.11 -9.86 7.83
C ASP A 320 -20.29 -9.85 6.53
N GLN A 321 -20.86 -9.27 5.48
CA GLN A 321 -20.26 -9.14 4.17
C GLN A 321 -20.27 -7.68 3.72
N SER A 322 -19.86 -6.79 4.59
CA SER A 322 -19.96 -5.34 4.42
C SER A 322 -19.29 -4.84 3.13
N MET A 323 -18.12 -5.37 2.73
CA MET A 323 -17.47 -5.01 1.46
C MET A 323 -18.25 -5.48 0.23
N ALA A 324 -18.85 -6.66 0.26
CA ALA A 324 -19.69 -7.14 -0.84
C ALA A 324 -20.92 -6.24 -1.03
N VAL A 325 -21.55 -5.83 0.09
CA VAL A 325 -22.64 -4.85 0.07
C VAL A 325 -22.17 -3.51 -0.48
N ALA A 326 -20.99 -3.04 -0.08
CA ALA A 326 -20.44 -1.78 -0.57
C ALA A 326 -20.18 -1.80 -2.09
N LEU A 327 -19.59 -2.90 -2.59
CA LEU A 327 -19.39 -3.08 -4.04
C LEU A 327 -20.71 -3.12 -4.80
N MET A 328 -21.74 -3.81 -4.27
CA MET A 328 -23.08 -3.89 -4.86
C MET A 328 -23.72 -2.50 -4.95
N VAL A 329 -23.73 -1.74 -3.85
CA VAL A 329 -24.30 -0.38 -3.80
C VAL A 329 -23.53 0.56 -4.74
N SER A 330 -22.19 0.55 -4.64
CA SER A 330 -21.33 1.38 -5.49
C SER A 330 -21.56 1.12 -6.98
N ASN A 331 -21.55 -0.15 -7.40
CA ASN A 331 -21.77 -0.52 -8.80
C ASN A 331 -23.16 -0.13 -9.30
N ARG A 332 -24.18 -0.18 -8.44
CA ARG A 332 -25.54 0.27 -8.77
C ARG A 332 -25.60 1.77 -9.03
N ILE A 333 -24.94 2.58 -8.18
CA ILE A 333 -24.91 4.04 -8.33
C ILE A 333 -24.12 4.41 -9.59
N LEU A 334 -22.92 3.83 -9.76
CA LEU A 334 -22.04 4.12 -10.88
C LEU A 334 -22.62 3.65 -12.23
N ASN A 335 -23.47 2.64 -12.24
CA ASN A 335 -24.18 2.12 -13.42
C ASN A 335 -23.29 2.01 -14.69
N GLY A 336 -22.05 1.55 -14.52
CA GLY A 336 -21.07 1.42 -15.60
C GLY A 336 -20.30 2.70 -15.98
N ALA A 337 -20.69 3.87 -15.47
CA ALA A 337 -19.97 5.13 -15.74
C ALA A 337 -18.62 5.23 -14.99
N GLY A 338 -18.51 4.54 -13.85
CA GLY A 338 -17.28 4.48 -13.05
C GLY A 338 -16.78 3.05 -12.87
N ALA A 339 -15.91 2.84 -11.90
CA ALA A 339 -15.38 1.53 -11.54
C ALA A 339 -15.19 1.39 -10.03
N SER A 340 -15.44 0.19 -9.48
CA SER A 340 -15.21 -0.12 -8.07
C SER A 340 -14.49 -1.45 -7.92
N ARG A 341 -13.66 -1.54 -6.89
CA ARG A 341 -12.96 -2.77 -6.49
C ARG A 341 -12.66 -2.78 -5.00
N VAL A 342 -12.25 -3.95 -4.50
CA VAL A 342 -11.63 -4.05 -3.18
C VAL A 342 -10.38 -3.17 -3.11
N HIS A 343 -10.10 -2.61 -1.95
CA HIS A 343 -8.89 -1.83 -1.69
C HIS A 343 -7.98 -2.57 -0.69
N GLY A 344 -6.70 -2.75 -1.06
CA GLY A 344 -5.71 -3.44 -0.24
C GLY A 344 -5.99 -4.94 -0.08
N GLY A 345 -5.61 -5.51 1.08
CA GLY A 345 -5.66 -6.95 1.31
C GLY A 345 -7.06 -7.59 1.28
N GLY A 346 -8.12 -6.82 1.44
CA GLY A 346 -9.47 -7.34 1.41
C GLY A 346 -9.97 -7.89 2.74
N PHE A 347 -10.94 -8.79 2.71
CA PHE A 347 -11.66 -9.46 3.79
C PHE A 347 -12.47 -8.51 4.68
N ALA A 348 -12.03 -7.28 4.90
CA ALA A 348 -12.71 -6.21 5.62
C ALA A 348 -12.18 -4.84 5.18
N GLY A 349 -12.78 -3.77 5.66
CA GLY A 349 -12.23 -2.41 5.62
C GLY A 349 -12.75 -1.55 4.49
N THR A 350 -12.14 -1.55 3.32
CA THR A 350 -12.32 -0.45 2.36
C THR A 350 -12.51 -0.95 0.93
N ILE A 351 -13.41 -0.31 0.17
CA ILE A 351 -13.46 -0.39 -1.28
C ILE A 351 -12.91 0.90 -1.90
N GLN A 352 -12.40 0.78 -3.12
CA GLN A 352 -11.93 1.89 -3.95
C GLN A 352 -12.88 2.10 -5.13
N SER A 353 -13.24 3.34 -5.43
CA SER A 353 -14.16 3.68 -6.51
C SER A 353 -13.70 4.91 -7.28
N TYR A 354 -13.79 4.84 -8.59
CA TYR A 354 -13.59 5.95 -9.51
C TYR A 354 -14.96 6.53 -9.86
N VAL A 355 -15.27 7.68 -9.27
CA VAL A 355 -16.59 8.29 -9.33
C VAL A 355 -16.56 9.44 -10.33
N PRO A 356 -17.45 9.46 -11.36
CA PRO A 356 -17.61 10.62 -12.23
C PRO A 356 -17.91 11.89 -11.43
N SER A 357 -17.35 13.03 -11.86
CA SER A 357 -17.45 14.29 -11.13
C SER A 357 -18.91 14.78 -10.92
N ASP A 358 -19.79 14.48 -11.85
CA ASP A 358 -21.23 14.79 -11.79
C ASP A 358 -22.00 13.87 -10.83
N LEU A 359 -21.45 12.70 -10.46
CA LEU A 359 -22.08 11.75 -9.54
C LEU A 359 -21.55 11.84 -8.11
N ILE A 360 -20.55 12.69 -7.80
CA ILE A 360 -19.90 12.74 -6.48
C ILE A 360 -20.88 12.94 -5.34
N SER A 361 -21.83 13.88 -5.49
CA SER A 361 -22.82 14.21 -4.45
C SER A 361 -23.74 13.02 -4.16
N ASP A 362 -24.31 12.46 -5.21
CA ASP A 362 -25.27 11.34 -5.12
C ASP A 362 -24.56 10.08 -4.61
N TYR A 363 -23.36 9.83 -5.11
CA TYR A 363 -22.53 8.70 -4.67
C TYR A 363 -22.24 8.78 -3.16
N LYS A 364 -21.80 9.95 -2.69
CA LYS A 364 -21.53 10.17 -1.27
C LYS A 364 -22.78 9.96 -0.43
N GLU A 365 -23.90 10.59 -0.80
CA GLU A 365 -25.16 10.50 -0.06
C GLU A 365 -25.65 9.05 0.04
N GLU A 366 -25.72 8.32 -1.07
CA GLU A 366 -26.22 6.94 -1.10
C GLU A 366 -25.28 5.97 -0.35
N MET A 367 -23.96 6.12 -0.49
CA MET A 367 -23.02 5.27 0.23
C MET A 367 -23.04 5.57 1.75
N GLU A 368 -23.12 6.83 2.16
CA GLU A 368 -23.16 7.21 3.56
C GLU A 368 -24.49 6.88 4.25
N LYS A 369 -25.60 6.77 3.52
CA LYS A 369 -26.84 6.18 4.05
C LYS A 369 -26.68 4.74 4.52
N VAL A 370 -25.78 3.99 3.89
CA VAL A 370 -25.55 2.57 4.20
C VAL A 370 -24.42 2.38 5.22
N PHE A 371 -23.31 3.12 5.07
CA PHE A 371 -22.08 2.91 5.83
C PHE A 371 -21.79 3.99 6.89
N GLY A 372 -22.69 4.98 7.01
CA GLY A 372 -22.59 6.06 7.99
C GLY A 372 -21.86 7.29 7.46
N GLU A 373 -22.08 8.42 8.13
CA GLU A 373 -21.47 9.70 7.81
C GLU A 373 -19.94 9.61 7.84
N GLY A 374 -19.26 10.18 6.83
CA GLY A 374 -17.82 10.17 6.68
C GLY A 374 -17.24 8.83 6.21
N ALA A 375 -18.06 7.86 5.79
CA ALA A 375 -17.59 6.63 5.17
C ALA A 375 -16.88 6.90 3.85
N CYS A 376 -17.34 7.85 3.05
CA CYS A 376 -16.72 8.25 1.79
C CYS A 376 -15.56 9.22 1.99
N GLN A 377 -14.37 8.80 1.62
CA GLN A 377 -13.17 9.63 1.63
C GLN A 377 -12.70 9.87 0.20
N PHE A 378 -13.03 11.04 -0.34
CA PHE A 378 -12.49 11.46 -1.64
C PHE A 378 -11.04 11.90 -1.47
N VAL A 379 -10.17 11.38 -2.33
CA VAL A 379 -8.73 11.61 -2.30
C VAL A 379 -8.21 11.99 -3.68
N SER A 380 -7.11 12.72 -3.73
CA SER A 380 -6.39 13.07 -4.95
C SER A 380 -5.04 12.38 -4.98
N ILE A 381 -4.57 12.05 -6.18
CA ILE A 381 -3.20 11.58 -6.37
C ILE A 381 -2.26 12.76 -6.18
N THR A 382 -1.12 12.52 -5.50
CA THR A 382 -0.10 13.54 -5.23
C THR A 382 1.27 13.08 -5.70
N TYR A 383 2.01 13.99 -6.34
CA TYR A 383 3.32 13.75 -6.94
C TYR A 383 4.44 14.35 -6.10
#